data_1d3f2bddee939c67374fd00becf1a635
#
_entry.id   1d3f2bddee939c67374fd00becf1a635
#
_cell.length_a   1.000
_cell.length_b   1.000
_cell.length_c   1.000
_cell.angle_alpha   90.00
_cell.angle_beta   90.00
_cell.angle_gamma   90.00
#
_symmetry.space_group_name_H-M   'P 1'
#
loop_
_entity.id
_entity.type
_entity.pdbx_description
1 polymer ?
#
loop_
_entity_poly.entity_id
_entity_poly.type
_entity_poly.pdbx_seq_one_letter_code
_entity_poly.pdbx_strand_id
1 'polypeptide(L)'
;MNKNLWLLALCQGLFLTNNVVFIGINGLVGLQLAPFGWMATLPVMAYVVGGALSTPLVARSQARWGRQVSFQIGLAVAVASAALCAWAAFTANFWVLCTATLVAGYYSANGQLYRFAAAELAATDYREKAVSLVLAGGLLGAIAGPNLASATRTLFPAAFAGAYVALMAVALLAMACMAAI
;
A
#
# COMPACT_ATOMS: atom_id res chain seq x y z
N MET A 1 -13.57 -9.45 21.91
CA MET A 1 -12.86 -9.13 20.66
C MET A 1 -11.69 -8.20 21.03
N ASN A 2 -10.47 -8.58 20.73
CA ASN A 2 -9.27 -7.87 21.20
C ASN A 2 -9.10 -6.53 20.47
N LYS A 3 -8.65 -5.48 21.17
CA LYS A 3 -8.30 -4.16 20.59
C LYS A 3 -7.40 -4.32 19.35
N ASN A 4 -6.46 -5.23 19.38
CA ASN A 4 -5.51 -5.49 18.30
C ASN A 4 -6.18 -5.96 17.00
N LEU A 5 -7.30 -6.69 17.07
CA LEU A 5 -8.06 -7.10 15.88
C LEU A 5 -8.72 -5.90 15.19
N TRP A 6 -9.24 -4.93 15.95
CA TRP A 6 -9.80 -3.70 15.40
C TRP A 6 -8.72 -2.82 14.77
N LEU A 7 -7.57 -2.69 15.42
CA LEU A 7 -6.42 -1.97 14.86
C LEU A 7 -5.93 -2.63 13.57
N LEU A 8 -5.90 -3.96 13.54
CA LEU A 8 -5.50 -4.68 12.32
C LEU A 8 -6.53 -4.55 11.19
N ALA A 9 -7.83 -4.51 11.51
CA ALA A 9 -8.89 -4.22 10.54
C ALA A 9 -8.74 -2.79 9.98
N LEU A 10 -8.41 -1.81 10.82
CA LEU A 10 -8.11 -0.45 10.38
C LEU A 10 -6.87 -0.40 9.49
N CYS A 11 -5.78 -1.10 9.88
CA CYS A 11 -4.58 -1.20 9.05
C CYS A 11 -4.88 -1.83 7.68
N GLN A 12 -5.74 -2.83 7.61
CA GLN A 12 -6.19 -3.43 6.35
C GLN A 12 -7.00 -2.43 5.51
N GLY A 13 -7.86 -1.64 6.14
CA GLY A 13 -8.59 -0.56 5.47
C GLY A 13 -7.64 0.46 4.84
N LEU A 14 -6.68 0.96 5.63
CA LEU A 14 -5.65 1.89 5.17
C LEU A 14 -4.76 1.28 4.07
N PHE A 15 -4.43 -0.01 4.19
CA PHE A 15 -3.69 -0.74 3.16
C PHE A 15 -4.47 -0.78 1.85
N LEU A 16 -5.75 -1.17 1.86
CA LEU A 16 -6.54 -1.24 0.62
C LEU A 16 -6.86 0.14 0.05
N THR A 17 -7.09 1.16 0.89
CA THR A 17 -7.14 2.55 0.43
C THR A 17 -5.89 2.91 -0.37
N ASN A 18 -4.72 2.68 0.22
CA ASN A 18 -3.42 2.96 -0.41
C ASN A 18 -3.24 2.15 -1.70
N ASN A 19 -3.51 0.85 -1.66
CA ASN A 19 -3.29 -0.06 -2.79
C ASN A 19 -4.17 0.29 -4.01
N VAL A 20 -5.46 0.53 -3.79
CA VAL A 20 -6.40 0.88 -4.87
C VAL A 20 -6.03 2.22 -5.51
N VAL A 21 -5.73 3.23 -4.69
CA VAL A 21 -5.31 4.55 -5.17
C VAL A 21 -3.98 4.45 -5.92
N PHE A 22 -3.01 3.71 -5.38
CA PHE A 22 -1.69 3.53 -5.95
C PHE A 22 -1.77 2.91 -7.35
N ILE A 23 -2.54 1.83 -7.52
CA ILE A 23 -2.72 1.16 -8.81
C ILE A 23 -3.42 2.11 -9.80
N GLY A 24 -4.51 2.77 -9.40
CA GLY A 24 -5.27 3.67 -10.25
C GLY A 24 -4.45 4.86 -10.74
N ILE A 25 -3.74 5.52 -9.83
CA ILE A 25 -2.92 6.70 -10.15
C ILE A 25 -1.73 6.33 -11.02
N ASN A 26 -1.03 5.24 -10.72
CA ASN A 26 0.13 4.83 -11.51
C ASN A 26 -0.23 4.47 -12.96
N GLY A 27 -1.45 3.98 -13.22
CA GLY A 27 -1.95 3.82 -14.58
C GLY A 27 -2.11 5.16 -15.31
N LEU A 28 -2.66 6.17 -14.64
CA LEU A 28 -2.88 7.50 -15.22
C LEU A 28 -1.58 8.29 -15.38
N VAL A 29 -0.72 8.30 -14.38
CA VAL A 29 0.60 8.96 -14.45
C VAL A 29 1.51 8.24 -15.44
N GLY A 30 1.44 6.91 -15.51
CA GLY A 30 2.12 6.12 -16.51
C GLY A 30 1.73 6.53 -17.93
N LEU A 31 0.43 6.73 -18.19
CA LEU A 31 -0.07 7.21 -19.48
C LEU A 31 0.46 8.61 -19.84
N GLN A 32 0.61 9.50 -18.86
CA GLN A 32 1.13 10.85 -19.06
C GLN A 32 2.64 10.91 -19.30
N LEU A 33 3.39 10.05 -18.63
CA LEU A 33 4.86 10.09 -18.63
C LEU A 33 5.52 9.09 -19.58
N ALA A 34 4.78 8.08 -20.07
CA ALA A 34 5.33 7.03 -20.90
C ALA A 34 5.85 7.59 -22.24
N PRO A 35 7.08 7.22 -22.65
CA PRO A 35 7.62 7.63 -23.95
C PRO A 35 6.79 7.07 -25.12
N PHE A 36 6.18 5.91 -24.95
CA PHE A 36 5.33 5.25 -25.92
C PHE A 36 4.03 4.76 -25.25
N GLY A 37 2.89 4.83 -25.93
CA GLY A 37 1.57 4.50 -25.37
C GLY A 37 1.47 3.07 -24.79
N TRP A 38 2.13 2.10 -25.38
CA TRP A 38 2.16 0.71 -24.88
C TRP A 38 2.90 0.55 -23.54
N MET A 39 3.74 1.50 -23.16
CA MET A 39 4.47 1.51 -21.89
C MET A 39 3.65 2.09 -20.72
N ALA A 40 2.49 2.67 -20.98
CA ALA A 40 1.68 3.35 -19.98
C ALA A 40 1.34 2.48 -18.75
N THR A 41 1.21 1.18 -18.92
CA THR A 41 0.90 0.23 -17.85
C THR A 41 2.12 -0.32 -17.12
N LEU A 42 3.35 -0.04 -17.59
CA LEU A 42 4.58 -0.56 -16.97
C LEU A 42 4.72 -0.22 -15.48
N PRO A 43 4.38 1.00 -14.99
CA PRO A 43 4.45 1.28 -13.55
C PRO A 43 3.54 0.36 -12.72
N VAL A 44 2.34 0.06 -13.22
CA VAL A 44 1.41 -0.86 -12.55
C VAL A 44 1.94 -2.29 -12.60
N MET A 45 2.47 -2.71 -13.74
CA MET A 45 3.09 -4.05 -13.88
C MET A 45 4.33 -4.19 -12.99
N ALA A 46 5.16 -3.15 -12.90
CA ALA A 46 6.31 -3.11 -12.00
C ALA A 46 5.89 -3.30 -10.53
N TYR A 47 4.78 -2.68 -10.10
CA TYR A 47 4.23 -2.87 -8.77
C TYR A 47 3.84 -4.33 -8.50
N VAL A 48 3.15 -4.97 -9.44
CA VAL A 48 2.72 -6.39 -9.32
C VAL A 48 3.93 -7.32 -9.29
N VAL A 49 4.87 -7.13 -10.22
CA VAL A 49 6.12 -7.91 -10.28
C VAL A 49 6.95 -7.70 -9.02
N GLY A 50 7.07 -6.45 -8.55
CA GLY A 50 7.73 -6.11 -7.29
C GLY A 50 7.12 -6.85 -6.10
N GLY A 51 5.79 -6.96 -6.04
CA GLY A 51 5.08 -7.74 -5.01
C GLY A 51 5.44 -9.22 -5.06
N ALA A 52 5.42 -9.81 -6.25
CA ALA A 52 5.78 -11.22 -6.44
C ALA A 52 7.24 -11.50 -6.03
N LEU A 53 8.17 -10.67 -6.48
CA LEU A 53 9.60 -10.81 -6.15
C LEU A 53 9.89 -10.55 -4.66
N SER A 54 9.08 -9.71 -4.01
CA SER A 54 9.25 -9.37 -2.60
C SER A 54 8.68 -10.44 -1.65
N THR A 55 7.83 -11.34 -2.11
CA THR A 55 7.20 -12.36 -1.27
C THR A 55 8.21 -13.18 -0.44
N PRO A 56 9.30 -13.73 -1.00
CA PRO A 56 10.29 -14.45 -0.20
C PRO A 56 11.07 -13.54 0.76
N LEU A 57 11.26 -12.26 0.42
CA LEU A 57 11.91 -11.28 1.29
C LEU A 57 11.03 -10.96 2.50
N VAL A 58 9.72 -10.78 2.29
CA VAL A 58 8.74 -10.57 3.35
C VAL A 58 8.67 -11.79 4.27
N ALA A 59 8.63 -13.00 3.72
CA ALA A 59 8.64 -14.22 4.51
C ALA A 59 9.88 -14.32 5.41
N ARG A 60 11.06 -14.02 4.87
CA ARG A 60 12.31 -13.98 5.64
C ARG A 60 12.30 -12.89 6.71
N SER A 61 11.78 -11.70 6.39
CA SER A 61 11.63 -10.60 7.33
C SER A 61 10.74 -11.00 8.50
N GLN A 62 9.59 -11.61 8.24
CA GLN A 62 8.66 -12.07 9.27
C GLN A 62 9.25 -13.19 10.13
N ALA A 63 9.98 -14.13 9.52
CA ALA A 63 10.65 -15.21 10.25
C ALA A 63 11.77 -14.70 11.18
N ARG A 64 12.49 -13.66 10.75
CA ARG A 64 13.65 -13.14 11.50
C ARG A 64 13.29 -12.12 12.58
N TRP A 65 12.38 -11.20 12.28
CA TRP A 65 12.07 -10.03 13.12
C TRP A 65 10.63 -10.02 13.65
N GLY A 66 9.83 -11.02 13.29
CA GLY A 66 8.43 -11.09 13.65
C GLY A 66 7.51 -10.25 12.74
N ARG A 67 6.19 -10.47 12.88
CA ARG A 67 5.20 -9.87 11.98
C ARG A 67 5.10 -8.35 12.12
N GLN A 68 5.06 -7.84 13.36
CA GLN A 68 4.90 -6.41 13.61
C GLN A 68 6.04 -5.60 13.00
N VAL A 69 7.30 -6.01 13.21
CA VAL A 69 8.47 -5.33 12.66
C VAL A 69 8.48 -5.41 11.13
N SER A 70 8.16 -6.57 10.55
CA SER A 70 8.07 -6.73 9.09
C SER A 70 6.99 -5.82 8.49
N PHE A 71 5.82 -5.68 9.15
CA PHE A 71 4.76 -4.77 8.71
C PHE A 71 5.21 -3.31 8.79
N GLN A 72 5.91 -2.91 9.84
CA GLN A 72 6.49 -1.57 9.96
C GLN A 72 7.51 -1.28 8.84
N ILE A 73 8.37 -2.23 8.51
CA ILE A 73 9.30 -2.11 7.37
C ILE A 73 8.52 -1.93 6.06
N GLY A 74 7.46 -2.73 5.85
CA GLY A 74 6.59 -2.60 4.68
C GLY A 74 5.96 -1.21 4.56
N LEU A 75 5.48 -0.65 5.67
CA LEU A 75 4.91 0.69 5.72
C LEU A 75 5.96 1.80 5.49
N ALA A 76 7.17 1.63 6.02
CA ALA A 76 8.27 2.54 5.73
C ALA A 76 8.64 2.54 4.23
N VAL A 77 8.64 1.36 3.60
CA VAL A 77 8.81 1.23 2.15
C VAL A 77 7.65 1.90 1.39
N ALA A 78 6.41 1.80 1.88
CA ALA A 78 5.27 2.51 1.28
C ALA A 78 5.45 4.03 1.30
N VAL A 79 5.89 4.59 2.42
CA VAL A 79 6.17 6.04 2.54
C VAL A 79 7.29 6.45 1.56
N ALA A 80 8.40 5.72 1.56
CA ALA A 80 9.54 6.03 0.71
C ALA A 80 9.20 5.92 -0.79
N SER A 81 8.48 4.86 -1.19
CA SER A 81 8.06 4.67 -2.58
C SER A 81 7.02 5.69 -3.03
N ALA A 82 6.08 6.09 -2.17
CA ALA A 82 5.13 7.15 -2.48
C ALA A 82 5.84 8.51 -2.65
N ALA A 83 6.85 8.80 -1.82
CA ALA A 83 7.69 10.00 -1.98
C ALA A 83 8.45 9.99 -3.31
N LEU A 84 9.03 8.84 -3.70
CA LEU A 84 9.70 8.69 -4.99
C LEU A 84 8.72 8.81 -6.17
N CYS A 85 7.49 8.32 -6.05
CA CYS A 85 6.45 8.49 -7.07
C CYS A 85 6.04 9.98 -7.19
N ALA A 86 5.90 10.70 -6.07
CA ALA A 86 5.66 12.14 -6.09
C ALA A 86 6.82 12.88 -6.78
N TRP A 87 8.06 12.54 -6.45
CA TRP A 87 9.25 13.08 -7.11
C TRP A 87 9.25 12.80 -8.61
N ALA A 88 8.92 11.56 -9.02
CA ALA A 88 8.81 11.18 -10.43
C ALA A 88 7.74 12.01 -11.18
N ALA A 89 6.61 12.30 -10.52
CA ALA A 89 5.56 13.16 -11.09
C ALA A 89 6.02 14.61 -11.23
N PHE A 90 6.76 15.17 -10.26
CA PHE A 90 7.30 16.52 -10.34
C PHE A 90 8.40 16.67 -11.40
N THR A 91 9.24 15.65 -11.57
CA THR A 91 10.36 15.67 -12.53
C THR A 91 9.98 15.08 -13.89
N ALA A 92 8.72 14.65 -14.06
CA ALA A 92 8.21 13.98 -15.26
C ALA A 92 9.11 12.79 -15.69
N ASN A 93 9.64 12.03 -14.73
CA ASN A 93 10.57 10.95 -15.01
C ASN A 93 9.88 9.57 -14.92
N PHE A 94 9.59 8.99 -16.07
CA PHE A 94 8.92 7.70 -16.21
C PHE A 94 9.70 6.54 -15.55
N TRP A 95 11.01 6.50 -15.70
CA TRP A 95 11.83 5.39 -15.17
C TRP A 95 11.94 5.42 -13.64
N VAL A 96 11.99 6.62 -13.05
CA VAL A 96 11.90 6.78 -11.59
C VAL A 96 10.54 6.29 -11.09
N LEU A 97 9.47 6.57 -11.82
CA LEU A 97 8.14 6.05 -11.48
C LEU A 97 8.12 4.51 -11.48
N CYS A 98 8.65 3.87 -12.53
CA CYS A 98 8.69 2.41 -12.63
C CYS A 98 9.52 1.77 -11.51
N THR A 99 10.67 2.35 -11.16
CA THR A 99 11.50 1.83 -10.06
C THR A 99 10.83 2.03 -8.70
N ALA A 100 10.21 3.18 -8.48
CA ALA A 100 9.47 3.46 -7.25
C ALA A 100 8.30 2.49 -7.05
N THR A 101 7.55 2.20 -8.11
CA THR A 101 6.44 1.25 -8.05
C THR A 101 6.91 -0.19 -7.85
N LEU A 102 8.04 -0.59 -8.44
CA LEU A 102 8.65 -1.89 -8.22
C LEU A 102 8.99 -2.09 -6.73
N VAL A 103 9.62 -1.09 -6.11
CA VAL A 103 9.96 -1.10 -4.68
C VAL A 103 8.71 -1.13 -3.80
N ALA A 104 7.66 -0.40 -4.18
CA ALA A 104 6.37 -0.40 -3.48
C ALA A 104 5.71 -1.78 -3.43
N GLY A 105 6.06 -2.68 -4.33
CA GLY A 105 5.60 -4.08 -4.32
C GLY A 105 5.92 -4.80 -3.01
N TYR A 106 7.01 -4.46 -2.32
CA TYR A 106 7.33 -5.01 -1.00
C TYR A 106 6.23 -4.69 0.04
N TYR A 107 5.71 -3.46 0.03
CA TYR A 107 4.57 -3.09 0.87
C TYR A 107 3.30 -3.87 0.50
N SER A 108 3.03 -4.06 -0.80
CA SER A 108 1.90 -4.85 -1.27
C SER A 108 1.96 -6.28 -0.75
N ALA A 109 3.12 -6.93 -0.86
CA ALA A 109 3.33 -8.29 -0.36
C ALA A 109 3.11 -8.40 1.16
N ASN A 110 3.57 -7.41 1.94
CA ASN A 110 3.33 -7.36 3.39
C ASN A 110 1.85 -7.18 3.74
N GLY A 111 1.16 -6.24 3.09
CA GLY A 111 -0.24 -5.92 3.39
C GLY A 111 -1.20 -7.08 3.14
N GLN A 112 -0.90 -7.93 2.16
CA GLN A 112 -1.67 -9.15 1.91
C GLN A 112 -1.65 -10.15 3.09
N LEU A 113 -0.70 -10.01 4.01
CA LEU A 113 -0.53 -10.91 5.15
C LEU A 113 -1.28 -10.46 6.42
N TYR A 114 -1.91 -9.27 6.44
CA TYR A 114 -2.67 -8.80 7.61
C TYR A 114 -3.80 -9.75 8.00
N ARG A 115 -4.49 -10.35 7.03
CA ARG A 115 -5.53 -11.35 7.29
C ARG A 115 -5.02 -12.60 8.01
N PHE A 116 -3.80 -13.03 7.75
CA PHE A 116 -3.20 -14.18 8.44
C PHE A 116 -2.78 -13.80 9.86
N ALA A 117 -2.27 -12.59 10.07
CA ALA A 117 -2.01 -12.07 11.41
C ALA A 117 -3.30 -11.98 12.24
N ALA A 118 -4.43 -11.63 11.65
CA ALA A 118 -5.72 -11.64 12.32
C ALA A 118 -6.14 -13.04 12.79
N ALA A 119 -5.93 -14.06 11.95
CA ALA A 119 -6.23 -15.44 12.29
C ALA A 119 -5.37 -15.95 13.46
N GLU A 120 -4.12 -15.49 13.58
CA GLU A 120 -3.22 -15.86 14.67
C GLU A 120 -3.52 -15.14 15.99
N LEU A 121 -3.98 -13.88 15.92
CA LEU A 121 -4.37 -13.11 17.10
C LEU A 121 -5.72 -13.54 17.70
N ALA A 122 -6.54 -14.27 16.95
CA ALA A 122 -7.85 -14.72 17.39
C ALA A 122 -7.78 -16.09 18.06
N ALA A 123 -8.64 -16.32 19.08
CA ALA A 123 -8.88 -17.65 19.60
C ALA A 123 -9.41 -18.57 18.51
N THR A 124 -9.15 -19.88 18.63
CA THR A 124 -9.43 -20.90 17.60
C THR A 124 -10.86 -20.81 17.05
N ASP A 125 -11.84 -20.63 17.93
CA ASP A 125 -13.27 -20.58 17.59
C ASP A 125 -13.69 -19.26 16.92
N TYR A 126 -12.81 -18.24 16.90
CA TYR A 126 -13.09 -16.91 16.36
C TYR A 126 -12.22 -16.53 15.16
N ARG A 127 -11.38 -17.43 14.67
CA ARG A 127 -10.44 -17.15 13.56
C ARG A 127 -11.15 -16.67 12.29
N GLU A 128 -12.21 -17.33 11.88
CA GLU A 128 -12.98 -16.96 10.69
C GLU A 128 -13.60 -15.56 10.83
N LYS A 129 -14.15 -15.24 12.00
CA LYS A 129 -14.72 -13.93 12.30
C LYS A 129 -13.66 -12.83 12.31
N ALA A 130 -12.46 -13.11 12.81
CA ALA A 130 -11.35 -12.18 12.82
C ALA A 130 -10.85 -11.86 11.39
N VAL A 131 -10.71 -12.89 10.56
CA VAL A 131 -10.36 -12.71 9.14
C VAL A 131 -11.44 -11.91 8.41
N SER A 132 -12.73 -12.26 8.62
CA SER A 132 -13.86 -11.55 8.02
C SER A 132 -13.90 -10.08 8.43
N LEU A 133 -13.63 -9.76 9.70
CA LEU A 133 -13.56 -8.38 10.20
C LEU A 133 -12.47 -7.58 9.50
N VAL A 134 -11.28 -8.16 9.37
CA VAL A 134 -10.13 -7.50 8.70
C VAL A 134 -10.43 -7.29 7.23
N LEU A 135 -11.03 -8.27 6.54
CA LEU A 135 -11.43 -8.13 5.14
C LEU A 135 -12.53 -7.06 4.96
N ALA A 136 -13.50 -6.98 5.88
CA ALA A 136 -14.52 -5.94 5.87
C ALA A 136 -13.93 -4.54 6.05
N GLY A 137 -12.95 -4.38 6.97
CA GLY A 137 -12.18 -3.14 7.08
C GLY A 137 -11.47 -2.77 5.77
N GLY A 138 -10.92 -3.75 5.09
CA GLY A 138 -10.32 -3.58 3.77
C GLY A 138 -11.31 -3.09 2.72
N LEU A 139 -12.52 -3.63 2.68
CA LEU A 139 -13.56 -3.22 1.73
C LEU A 139 -13.94 -1.74 1.90
N LEU A 140 -14.09 -1.28 3.15
CA LEU A 140 -14.32 0.13 3.44
C LEU A 140 -13.18 1.01 2.95
N GLY A 141 -11.93 0.57 3.12
CA GLY A 141 -10.76 1.25 2.60
C GLY A 141 -10.72 1.32 1.07
N ALA A 142 -11.11 0.26 0.39
CA ALA A 142 -11.17 0.22 -1.07
C ALA A 142 -12.20 1.21 -1.63
N ILE A 143 -13.33 1.42 -0.93
CA ILE A 143 -14.35 2.41 -1.29
C ILE A 143 -13.84 3.84 -1.01
N ALA A 144 -13.11 4.05 0.09
CA ALA A 144 -12.56 5.36 0.45
C ALA A 144 -11.44 5.81 -0.50
N GLY A 145 -10.68 4.87 -1.09
CA GLY A 145 -9.53 5.14 -1.94
C GLY A 145 -9.79 6.08 -3.10
N PRO A 146 -10.73 5.78 -4.01
CA PRO A 146 -11.05 6.64 -5.17
C PRO A 146 -11.48 8.06 -4.77
N ASN A 147 -12.22 8.20 -3.64
CA ASN A 147 -12.61 9.51 -3.12
C ASN A 147 -11.38 10.31 -2.64
N LEU A 148 -10.44 9.67 -1.96
CA LEU A 148 -9.18 10.28 -1.55
C LEU A 148 -8.36 10.73 -2.77
N ALA A 149 -8.22 9.88 -3.76
CA ALA A 149 -7.50 10.19 -5.00
C ALA A 149 -8.12 11.39 -5.73
N SER A 150 -9.45 11.41 -5.84
CA SER A 150 -10.19 12.51 -6.48
C SER A 150 -10.02 13.83 -5.72
N ALA A 151 -10.15 13.81 -4.40
CA ALA A 151 -10.04 15.00 -3.55
C ALA A 151 -8.61 15.60 -3.54
N THR A 152 -7.58 14.78 -3.77
CA THR A 152 -6.18 15.20 -3.67
C THR A 152 -5.49 15.41 -5.02
N ARG A 153 -6.17 15.09 -6.11
CA ARG A 153 -5.64 15.11 -7.48
C ARG A 153 -5.07 16.47 -7.89
N THR A 154 -5.71 17.55 -7.45
CA THR A 154 -5.43 18.93 -7.90
C THR A 154 -4.74 19.80 -6.84
N LEU A 155 -4.25 19.20 -5.75
CA LEU A 155 -3.60 19.95 -4.66
C LEU A 155 -2.24 20.56 -5.06
N PHE A 156 -1.59 20.01 -6.09
CA PHE A 156 -0.30 20.49 -6.59
C PHE A 156 -0.33 20.72 -8.11
N PRO A 157 0.61 21.54 -8.64
CA PRO A 157 0.71 21.80 -10.08
C PRO A 157 1.01 20.52 -10.90
N ALA A 158 1.80 19.59 -10.33
CA ALA A 158 2.04 18.29 -10.95
C ALA A 158 0.83 17.40 -10.74
N ALA A 159 0.25 16.90 -11.82
CA ALA A 159 -0.92 16.04 -11.77
C ALA A 159 -0.64 14.79 -10.91
N PHE A 160 -1.57 14.50 -10.00
CA PHE A 160 -1.52 13.38 -9.06
C PHE A 160 -0.41 13.42 -7.98
N ALA A 161 0.51 14.41 -7.96
CA ALA A 161 1.49 14.54 -6.90
C ALA A 161 0.82 14.64 -5.51
N GLY A 162 -0.30 15.36 -5.41
CA GLY A 162 -1.10 15.45 -4.19
C GLY A 162 -1.62 14.11 -3.71
N ALA A 163 -2.01 13.24 -4.64
CA ALA A 163 -2.47 11.91 -4.28
C ALA A 163 -1.33 11.04 -3.72
N TYR A 164 -0.11 11.11 -4.24
CA TYR A 164 1.04 10.42 -3.64
C TYR A 164 1.36 10.94 -2.24
N VAL A 165 1.26 12.26 -2.01
CA VAL A 165 1.42 12.85 -0.67
C VAL A 165 0.32 12.35 0.28
N ALA A 166 -0.93 12.24 -0.18
CA ALA A 166 -2.01 11.65 0.61
C ALA A 166 -1.73 10.18 0.94
N LEU A 167 -1.17 9.40 0.01
CA LEU A 167 -0.77 8.02 0.26
C LEU A 167 0.35 7.90 1.30
N MET A 168 1.29 8.85 1.33
CA MET A 168 2.29 8.94 2.41
C MET A 168 1.61 9.15 3.77
N ALA A 169 0.65 10.07 3.85
CA ALA A 169 -0.10 10.32 5.09
C ALA A 169 -0.88 9.07 5.54
N VAL A 170 -1.54 8.37 4.62
CA VAL A 170 -2.24 7.10 4.91
C VAL A 170 -1.27 6.04 5.41
N ALA A 171 -0.09 5.90 4.82
CA ALA A 171 0.93 4.96 5.25
C ALA A 171 1.49 5.30 6.64
N LEU A 172 1.73 6.58 6.93
CA LEU A 172 2.16 7.05 8.25
C LEU A 172 1.10 6.79 9.33
N LEU A 173 -0.19 7.01 9.00
CA LEU A 173 -1.29 6.67 9.90
C LEU A 173 -1.33 5.16 10.17
N ALA A 174 -1.15 4.34 9.14
CA ALA A 174 -1.08 2.89 9.29
C ALA A 174 0.13 2.46 10.14
N MET A 175 1.29 3.13 10.02
CA MET A 175 2.46 2.91 10.89
C MET A 175 2.14 3.19 12.36
N ALA A 176 1.46 4.30 12.64
CA ALA A 176 1.05 4.63 14.01
C ALA A 176 0.06 3.60 14.58
N CYS A 177 -0.92 3.17 13.78
CA CYS A 177 -1.86 2.11 14.16
C CYS A 177 -1.16 0.77 14.41
N MET A 178 -0.21 0.40 13.54
CA MET A 178 0.56 -0.85 13.66
C MET A 178 1.51 -0.84 14.86
N ALA A 179 2.02 0.31 15.25
CA ALA A 179 2.86 0.46 16.45
C ALA A 179 2.07 0.27 17.76
N ALA A 180 0.74 0.45 17.71
CA ALA A 180 -0.15 0.30 18.86
C ALA A 180 -0.68 -1.14 19.06
N ILE A 181 -0.34 -2.07 18.14
CA ILE A 181 -0.64 -3.52 18.22
C ILE A 181 0.45 -4.24 19.00
#